data_0c504fb3c536a59ce53c9e935fafb96c
#
_entry.id   0c504fb3c536a59ce53c9e935fafb96c
#
_cell.length_a   1.000
_cell.length_b   1.000
_cell.length_c   1.000
_cell.angle_alpha   90.00
_cell.angle_beta   90.00
_cell.angle_gamma   90.00
#
_symmetry.space_group_name_H-M   'P 1'
#
loop_
_entity.id
_entity.type
_entity.pdbx_description
1 polymer ?
#
loop_
_entity_poly.entity_id
_entity_poly.type
_entity_poly.pdbx_seq_one_letter_code
_entity_poly.pdbx_strand_id
1 'polypeptide(L)'
;KILQTIDQEKVSNSDLLNQILFYQGLLDHLYAKKPDAALFYFNQVLEQTTETDIHHLQAAANVAMIYLSKGELDFAKVYVERTLKILSETDFDNLMVCIVYYDIATYYRKIEDYDKAIQLCEKGIEYNKKHKSTYALEYLLYEIASCHKQLGEDDYLERYMDAKKIARFNGNDYAVKVIENDLK
;
A
#
# COMPACT_ATOMS: atom_id res chain seq x y z
N LYS A 1 -12.47 -5.50 16.99
CA LYS A 1 -13.15 -6.40 17.97
C LYS A 1 -13.89 -7.54 17.27
N ILE A 2 -14.70 -7.28 16.20
CA ILE A 2 -15.49 -8.34 15.53
C ILE A 2 -14.60 -9.41 14.92
N LEU A 3 -13.54 -9.05 14.19
CA LEU A 3 -12.63 -10.03 13.57
C LEU A 3 -11.92 -10.94 14.58
N GLN A 4 -11.65 -10.45 15.79
CA GLN A 4 -11.04 -11.21 16.88
C GLN A 4 -11.96 -12.25 17.52
N THR A 5 -13.27 -12.18 17.25
CA THR A 5 -14.27 -13.13 17.78
C THR A 5 -14.67 -14.19 16.77
N ILE A 6 -14.17 -14.12 15.52
CA ILE A 6 -14.45 -15.11 14.49
C ILE A 6 -13.63 -16.38 14.77
N ASP A 7 -14.33 -17.48 14.93
CA ASP A 7 -13.72 -18.80 15.02
C ASP A 7 -13.34 -19.25 13.58
N GLN A 8 -12.08 -19.07 13.23
CA GLN A 8 -11.57 -19.36 11.89
C GLN A 8 -11.75 -20.83 11.49
N GLU A 9 -11.73 -21.76 12.46
CA GLU A 9 -11.93 -23.20 12.23
C GLU A 9 -13.35 -23.52 11.75
N LYS A 10 -14.31 -22.62 12.00
CA LYS A 10 -15.71 -22.76 11.57
C LYS A 10 -16.03 -22.09 10.22
N VAL A 11 -15.06 -21.38 9.63
CA VAL A 11 -15.25 -20.75 8.32
C VAL A 11 -15.02 -21.78 7.23
N SER A 12 -16.08 -22.27 6.62
CA SER A 12 -16.01 -23.29 5.55
C SER A 12 -15.69 -22.71 4.17
N ASN A 13 -15.81 -21.39 3.98
CA ASN A 13 -15.52 -20.71 2.72
C ASN A 13 -14.08 -20.19 2.74
N SER A 14 -13.22 -20.74 1.87
CA SER A 14 -11.80 -20.39 1.78
C SER A 14 -11.57 -18.91 1.44
N ASP A 15 -12.38 -18.34 0.55
CA ASP A 15 -12.22 -16.94 0.15
C ASP A 15 -12.54 -15.99 1.30
N LEU A 16 -13.59 -16.30 2.08
CA LEU A 16 -13.93 -15.54 3.28
C LEU A 16 -12.85 -15.69 4.35
N LEU A 17 -12.27 -16.88 4.51
CA LEU A 17 -11.17 -17.08 5.45
C LEU A 17 -9.95 -16.24 5.06
N ASN A 18 -9.56 -16.23 3.78
CA ASN A 18 -8.45 -15.43 3.27
C ASN A 18 -8.66 -13.93 3.50
N GLN A 19 -9.88 -13.44 3.28
CA GLN A 19 -10.25 -12.05 3.60
C GLN A 19 -10.12 -11.76 5.10
N ILE A 20 -10.61 -12.64 5.96
CA ILE A 20 -10.50 -12.48 7.42
C ILE A 20 -9.03 -12.42 7.84
N LEU A 21 -8.19 -13.33 7.37
CA LEU A 21 -6.75 -13.36 7.65
C LEU A 21 -6.07 -12.06 7.16
N PHE A 22 -6.37 -11.63 5.95
CA PHE A 22 -5.84 -10.39 5.40
C PHE A 22 -6.19 -9.17 6.26
N TYR A 23 -7.46 -8.99 6.60
CA TYR A 23 -7.90 -7.87 7.44
C TYR A 23 -7.37 -7.96 8.88
N GLN A 24 -7.15 -9.18 9.41
CA GLN A 24 -6.50 -9.35 10.70
C GLN A 24 -5.05 -8.87 10.65
N GLY A 25 -4.32 -9.23 9.58
CA GLY A 25 -2.96 -8.73 9.31
C GLY A 25 -2.92 -7.20 9.25
N LEU A 26 -3.86 -6.57 8.53
CA LEU A 26 -3.96 -5.10 8.47
C LEU A 26 -4.22 -4.47 9.83
N LEU A 27 -5.11 -5.03 10.65
CA LEU A 27 -5.40 -4.52 11.98
C LEU A 27 -4.16 -4.59 12.89
N ASP A 28 -3.42 -5.71 12.84
CA ASP A 28 -2.21 -5.86 13.63
C ASP A 28 -1.07 -4.96 13.14
N HIS A 29 -0.95 -4.76 11.82
CA HIS A 29 0.07 -3.86 11.26
C HIS A 29 -0.22 -2.39 11.53
N LEU A 30 -1.41 -1.91 11.13
CA LEU A 30 -1.70 -0.48 11.09
C LEU A 30 -2.13 0.09 12.46
N TYR A 31 -2.90 -0.68 13.24
CA TYR A 31 -3.53 -0.17 14.48
C TYR A 31 -2.89 -0.75 15.73
N ALA A 32 -2.69 -2.06 15.81
CA ALA A 32 -2.13 -2.69 17.00
C ALA A 32 -0.60 -2.57 17.09
N LYS A 33 0.06 -2.20 16.00
CA LYS A 33 1.53 -2.08 15.89
C LYS A 33 2.25 -3.37 16.29
N LYS A 34 1.73 -4.50 15.83
CA LYS A 34 2.27 -5.85 16.07
C LYS A 34 2.78 -6.45 14.75
N PRO A 35 3.96 -6.05 14.27
CA PRO A 35 4.45 -6.45 12.95
C PRO A 35 4.61 -7.96 12.80
N ASP A 36 5.04 -8.67 13.83
CA ASP A 36 5.25 -10.12 13.74
C ASP A 36 3.91 -10.89 13.66
N ALA A 37 2.88 -10.42 14.38
CA ALA A 37 1.53 -10.99 14.24
C ALA A 37 0.95 -10.70 12.86
N ALA A 38 1.15 -9.51 12.33
CA ALA A 38 0.73 -9.16 10.98
C ALA A 38 1.43 -10.03 9.92
N LEU A 39 2.75 -10.25 10.04
CA LEU A 39 3.50 -11.15 9.17
C LEU A 39 2.93 -12.57 9.18
N PHE A 40 2.55 -13.08 10.35
CA PHE A 40 1.92 -14.40 10.46
C PHE A 40 0.65 -14.50 9.61
N TYR A 41 -0.25 -13.53 9.72
CA TYR A 41 -1.49 -13.53 8.95
C TYR A 41 -1.27 -13.32 7.44
N PHE A 42 -0.40 -12.39 7.05
CA PHE A 42 -0.11 -12.18 5.63
C PHE A 42 0.58 -13.38 4.98
N ASN A 43 1.46 -14.09 5.69
CA ASN A 43 2.06 -15.32 5.19
C ASN A 43 1.02 -16.43 4.99
N GLN A 44 0.04 -16.56 5.89
CA GLN A 44 -1.08 -17.49 5.67
C GLN A 44 -1.89 -17.15 4.42
N VAL A 45 -2.16 -15.86 4.16
CA VAL A 45 -2.80 -15.42 2.90
C VAL A 45 -1.96 -15.82 1.70
N LEU A 46 -0.64 -15.57 1.73
CA LEU A 46 0.27 -15.92 0.63
C LEU A 46 0.37 -17.42 0.37
N GLU A 47 0.20 -18.27 1.40
CA GLU A 47 0.19 -19.74 1.27
C GLU A 47 -1.13 -20.28 0.73
N GLN A 48 -2.25 -19.61 1.02
CA GLN A 48 -3.60 -20.10 0.72
C GLN A 48 -4.20 -19.51 -0.56
N THR A 49 -3.58 -18.46 -1.13
CA THR A 49 -4.07 -17.76 -2.32
C THR A 49 -3.08 -17.88 -3.48
N THR A 50 -3.54 -17.57 -4.68
CA THR A 50 -2.70 -17.53 -5.89
C THR A 50 -2.31 -16.11 -6.27
N GLU A 51 -1.31 -15.94 -7.11
CA GLU A 51 -0.82 -14.63 -7.58
C GLU A 51 -1.88 -13.84 -8.39
N THR A 52 -3.00 -14.47 -8.76
CA THR A 52 -4.14 -13.80 -9.41
C THR A 52 -5.17 -13.25 -8.42
N ASP A 53 -5.01 -13.54 -7.12
CA ASP A 53 -5.87 -13.01 -6.06
C ASP A 53 -5.36 -11.64 -5.61
N ILE A 54 -6.26 -10.68 -5.49
CA ILE A 54 -5.93 -9.33 -5.04
C ILE A 54 -5.40 -9.32 -3.59
N HIS A 55 -5.87 -10.21 -2.72
CA HIS A 55 -5.38 -10.31 -1.35
C HIS A 55 -3.97 -10.88 -1.30
N HIS A 56 -3.58 -11.76 -2.25
CA HIS A 56 -2.20 -12.21 -2.39
C HIS A 56 -1.26 -11.05 -2.73
N LEU A 57 -1.63 -10.27 -3.75
CA LEU A 57 -0.88 -9.08 -4.17
C LEU A 57 -0.71 -8.09 -2.99
N GLN A 58 -1.81 -7.79 -2.29
CA GLN A 58 -1.78 -6.87 -1.16
C GLN A 58 -1.00 -7.43 0.03
N ALA A 59 -1.11 -8.73 0.33
CA ALA A 59 -0.34 -9.36 1.40
C ALA A 59 1.17 -9.27 1.12
N ALA A 60 1.60 -9.53 -0.11
CA ALA A 60 3.00 -9.40 -0.50
C ALA A 60 3.50 -7.96 -0.31
N ALA A 61 2.73 -6.95 -0.75
CA ALA A 61 3.07 -5.55 -0.55
C ALA A 61 3.16 -5.18 0.94
N ASN A 62 2.19 -5.61 1.77
CA ASN A 62 2.21 -5.34 3.21
C ASN A 62 3.40 -6.02 3.93
N VAL A 63 3.78 -7.24 3.54
CA VAL A 63 4.99 -7.90 4.05
C VAL A 63 6.23 -7.07 3.73
N ALA A 64 6.34 -6.53 2.49
CA ALA A 64 7.42 -5.62 2.12
C ALA A 64 7.46 -4.38 3.02
N MET A 65 6.29 -3.76 3.29
CA MET A 65 6.20 -2.57 4.15
C MET A 65 6.55 -2.87 5.61
N ILE A 66 6.22 -4.05 6.11
CA ILE A 66 6.63 -4.46 7.47
C ILE A 66 8.15 -4.58 7.55
N TYR A 67 8.80 -5.28 6.61
CA TYR A 67 10.26 -5.38 6.58
C TYR A 67 10.93 -4.02 6.38
N LEU A 68 10.38 -3.16 5.52
CA LEU A 68 10.85 -1.79 5.36
C LEU A 68 10.80 -1.00 6.68
N SER A 69 9.70 -1.11 7.43
CA SER A 69 9.54 -0.43 8.73
C SER A 69 10.50 -0.96 9.81
N LYS A 70 10.93 -2.21 9.70
CA LYS A 70 11.96 -2.84 10.57
C LYS A 70 13.38 -2.50 10.13
N GLY A 71 13.58 -1.83 9.00
CA GLY A 71 14.90 -1.54 8.41
C GLY A 71 15.55 -2.74 7.73
N GLU A 72 14.80 -3.82 7.51
CA GLU A 72 15.26 -5.06 6.88
C GLU A 72 15.12 -4.96 5.34
N LEU A 73 15.94 -4.09 4.72
CA LEU A 73 15.79 -3.69 3.32
C LEU A 73 15.92 -4.86 2.33
N ASP A 74 16.79 -5.83 2.60
CA ASP A 74 16.97 -6.99 1.72
C ASP A 74 15.71 -7.86 1.67
N PHE A 75 15.08 -8.09 2.82
CA PHE A 75 13.79 -8.81 2.88
C PHE A 75 12.67 -8.00 2.23
N ALA A 76 12.61 -6.69 2.49
CA ALA A 76 11.63 -5.82 1.84
C ALA A 76 11.77 -5.90 0.31
N LYS A 77 13.00 -5.86 -0.22
CA LYS A 77 13.30 -5.96 -1.66
C LYS A 77 12.71 -7.22 -2.30
N VAL A 78 12.89 -8.38 -1.67
CA VAL A 78 12.37 -9.66 -2.20
C VAL A 78 10.85 -9.57 -2.43
N TYR A 79 10.11 -9.03 -1.46
CA TYR A 79 8.65 -8.91 -1.58
C TYR A 79 8.22 -7.79 -2.53
N VAL A 80 8.98 -6.70 -2.64
CA VAL A 80 8.77 -5.65 -3.65
C VAL A 80 8.93 -6.23 -5.05
N GLU A 81 10.01 -6.97 -5.33
CA GLU A 81 10.25 -7.59 -6.63
C GLU A 81 9.16 -8.62 -6.97
N ARG A 82 8.74 -9.43 -6.00
CA ARG A 82 7.61 -10.36 -6.16
C ARG A 82 6.32 -9.61 -6.53
N THR A 83 5.99 -8.54 -5.80
CA THR A 83 4.79 -7.75 -6.04
C THR A 83 4.81 -7.09 -7.43
N LEU A 84 5.97 -6.56 -7.85
CA LEU A 84 6.15 -5.99 -9.20
C LEU A 84 5.97 -7.04 -10.29
N LYS A 85 6.48 -8.25 -10.08
CA LYS A 85 6.30 -9.37 -11.01
C LYS A 85 4.81 -9.69 -11.16
N ILE A 86 4.08 -9.86 -10.06
CA ILE A 86 2.64 -10.14 -10.06
C ILE A 86 1.87 -9.04 -10.81
N LEU A 87 2.17 -7.75 -10.54
CA LEU A 87 1.58 -6.61 -11.26
C LEU A 87 1.87 -6.60 -12.76
N SER A 88 2.99 -7.17 -13.19
CA SER A 88 3.35 -7.24 -14.60
C SER A 88 2.70 -8.41 -15.35
N GLU A 89 2.33 -9.46 -14.64
CA GLU A 89 1.81 -10.72 -15.20
C GLU A 89 0.28 -10.84 -15.06
N THR A 90 -0.35 -10.02 -14.20
CA THR A 90 -1.78 -10.11 -13.90
C THR A 90 -2.48 -8.77 -14.11
N ASP A 91 -3.55 -8.76 -14.93
CA ASP A 91 -4.44 -7.59 -15.09
C ASP A 91 -5.55 -7.67 -14.05
N PHE A 92 -5.35 -6.97 -12.94
CA PHE A 92 -6.35 -6.89 -11.88
C PHE A 92 -7.42 -5.86 -12.23
N ASP A 93 -8.69 -6.21 -12.11
CA ASP A 93 -9.82 -5.26 -12.15
C ASP A 93 -10.25 -4.90 -10.72
N ASN A 94 -9.34 -4.28 -9.97
CA ASN A 94 -9.57 -3.96 -8.56
C ASN A 94 -8.80 -2.70 -8.13
N LEU A 95 -9.50 -1.68 -7.62
CA LEU A 95 -8.92 -0.40 -7.20
C LEU A 95 -7.86 -0.53 -6.09
N MET A 96 -7.83 -1.64 -5.36
CA MET A 96 -6.79 -1.90 -4.36
C MET A 96 -5.37 -1.93 -4.95
N VAL A 97 -5.23 -2.11 -6.26
CA VAL A 97 -3.96 -1.98 -6.98
C VAL A 97 -3.31 -0.61 -6.78
N CYS A 98 -4.11 0.46 -6.63
CA CYS A 98 -3.57 1.81 -6.42
C CYS A 98 -2.78 1.93 -5.11
N ILE A 99 -3.26 1.31 -4.02
CA ILE A 99 -2.53 1.32 -2.75
C ILE A 99 -1.25 0.48 -2.82
N VAL A 100 -1.26 -0.61 -3.60
CA VAL A 100 -0.06 -1.43 -3.83
C VAL A 100 1.02 -0.64 -4.57
N TYR A 101 0.66 0.15 -5.59
CA TYR A 101 1.62 1.05 -6.25
C TYR A 101 2.21 2.08 -5.28
N TYR A 102 1.39 2.66 -4.40
CA TYR A 102 1.87 3.56 -3.35
C TYR A 102 2.84 2.86 -2.39
N ASP A 103 2.52 1.67 -1.89
CA ASP A 103 3.37 0.93 -0.96
C ASP A 103 4.74 0.65 -1.58
N ILE A 104 4.77 0.16 -2.84
CA ILE A 104 6.04 -0.11 -3.52
C ILE A 104 6.80 1.18 -3.83
N ALA A 105 6.14 2.26 -4.21
CA ALA A 105 6.76 3.57 -4.41
C ALA A 105 7.44 4.06 -3.12
N THR A 106 6.78 3.87 -1.97
CA THR A 106 7.36 4.20 -0.65
C THR A 106 8.67 3.45 -0.38
N TYR A 107 8.77 2.19 -0.79
CA TYR A 107 10.04 1.46 -0.70
C TYR A 107 11.13 2.13 -1.55
N TYR A 108 10.84 2.45 -2.83
CA TYR A 108 11.82 3.07 -3.72
C TYR A 108 12.25 4.46 -3.24
N ARG A 109 11.34 5.28 -2.73
CA ARG A 109 11.69 6.55 -2.10
C ARG A 109 12.61 6.35 -0.89
N LYS A 110 12.39 5.30 -0.08
CA LYS A 110 13.24 5.01 1.10
C LYS A 110 14.66 4.59 0.74
N ILE A 111 14.86 3.98 -0.42
CA ILE A 111 16.19 3.65 -0.95
C ILE A 111 16.73 4.74 -1.89
N GLU A 112 16.07 5.91 -1.91
CA GLU A 112 16.46 7.11 -2.67
C GLU A 112 16.39 6.95 -4.21
N ASP A 113 15.67 5.92 -4.70
CA ASP A 113 15.34 5.78 -6.12
C ASP A 113 14.03 6.54 -6.42
N TYR A 114 14.13 7.88 -6.42
CA TYR A 114 12.98 8.76 -6.56
C TYR A 114 12.29 8.65 -7.91
N ASP A 115 13.07 8.48 -8.99
CA ASP A 115 12.52 8.32 -10.35
C ASP A 115 11.62 7.09 -10.44
N LYS A 116 12.07 5.98 -9.85
CA LYS A 116 11.28 4.76 -9.82
C LYS A 116 10.02 4.90 -8.96
N ALA A 117 10.13 5.59 -7.83
CA ALA A 117 8.99 5.87 -6.96
C ALA A 117 7.93 6.70 -7.69
N ILE A 118 8.33 7.77 -8.39
CA ILE A 118 7.43 8.61 -9.18
C ILE A 118 6.75 7.80 -10.29
N GLN A 119 7.51 7.03 -11.08
CA GLN A 119 6.96 6.18 -12.14
C GLN A 119 5.89 5.19 -11.63
N LEU A 120 6.07 4.62 -10.44
CA LEU A 120 5.10 3.71 -9.84
C LEU A 120 3.84 4.44 -9.40
N CYS A 121 3.97 5.61 -8.80
CA CYS A 121 2.83 6.45 -8.45
C CYS A 121 2.03 6.87 -9.70
N GLU A 122 2.72 7.23 -10.80
CA GLU A 122 2.08 7.56 -12.08
C GLU A 122 1.27 6.39 -12.64
N LYS A 123 1.77 5.15 -12.56
CA LYS A 123 0.99 3.95 -12.93
C LYS A 123 -0.27 3.79 -12.10
N GLY A 124 -0.20 4.04 -10.79
CA GLY A 124 -1.38 4.04 -9.91
C GLY A 124 -2.38 5.14 -10.29
N ILE A 125 -1.90 6.32 -10.68
CA ILE A 125 -2.75 7.43 -11.16
C ILE A 125 -3.40 7.08 -12.50
N GLU A 126 -2.68 6.48 -13.43
CA GLU A 126 -3.23 6.00 -14.71
C GLU A 126 -4.31 4.93 -14.48
N TYR A 127 -4.08 4.03 -13.52
CA TYR A 127 -5.07 3.04 -13.12
C TYR A 127 -6.36 3.71 -12.60
N ASN A 128 -6.23 4.72 -11.73
CA ASN A 128 -7.36 5.52 -11.26
C ASN A 128 -8.12 6.20 -12.42
N LYS A 129 -7.40 6.78 -13.39
CA LYS A 129 -8.02 7.40 -14.59
C LYS A 129 -8.81 6.38 -15.41
N LYS A 130 -8.24 5.18 -15.66
CA LYS A 130 -8.91 4.07 -16.38
C LYS A 130 -10.24 3.71 -15.72
N HIS A 131 -10.27 3.66 -14.40
CA HIS A 131 -11.44 3.25 -13.61
C HIS A 131 -12.32 4.42 -13.13
N LYS A 132 -12.03 5.67 -13.55
CA LYS A 132 -12.73 6.90 -13.13
C LYS A 132 -12.88 7.01 -11.62
N SER A 133 -11.80 6.73 -10.90
CA SER A 133 -11.73 6.67 -9.45
C SER A 133 -10.73 7.68 -8.88
N THR A 134 -10.89 8.01 -7.61
CA THR A 134 -9.91 8.75 -6.79
C THR A 134 -9.40 7.92 -5.62
N TYR A 135 -9.60 6.59 -5.64
CA TYR A 135 -9.19 5.71 -4.56
C TYR A 135 -7.67 5.76 -4.35
N ALA A 136 -7.25 6.06 -3.13
CA ALA A 136 -5.84 6.20 -2.75
C ALA A 136 -5.04 7.26 -3.56
N LEU A 137 -5.72 8.12 -4.35
CA LEU A 137 -5.06 9.13 -5.20
C LEU A 137 -4.26 10.13 -4.36
N GLU A 138 -4.75 10.52 -3.18
CA GLU A 138 -4.05 11.41 -2.25
C GLU A 138 -2.71 10.83 -1.79
N TYR A 139 -2.60 9.52 -1.60
CA TYR A 139 -1.36 8.87 -1.20
C TYR A 139 -0.35 8.84 -2.34
N LEU A 140 -0.81 8.57 -3.57
CA LEU A 140 0.05 8.59 -4.77
C LEU A 140 0.60 10.00 -5.03
N LEU A 141 -0.24 11.02 -4.95
CA LEU A 141 0.18 12.43 -5.12
C LEU A 141 1.11 12.89 -3.99
N TYR A 142 0.83 12.49 -2.75
CA TYR A 142 1.70 12.78 -1.61
C TYR A 142 3.09 12.15 -1.79
N GLU A 143 3.17 10.92 -2.27
CA GLU A 143 4.44 10.23 -2.48
C GLU A 143 5.27 10.91 -3.58
N ILE A 144 4.63 11.34 -4.69
CA ILE A 144 5.28 12.16 -5.73
C ILE A 144 5.80 13.47 -5.14
N ALA A 145 4.97 14.20 -4.38
CA ALA A 145 5.39 15.44 -3.73
C ALA A 145 6.59 15.24 -2.79
N SER A 146 6.60 14.12 -2.06
CA SER A 146 7.71 13.75 -1.18
C SER A 146 8.99 13.48 -1.94
N CYS A 147 8.92 12.82 -3.12
CA CYS A 147 10.08 12.61 -3.99
C CYS A 147 10.60 13.93 -4.54
N HIS A 148 9.74 14.82 -5.06
CA HIS A 148 10.13 16.16 -5.55
C HIS A 148 10.79 17.01 -4.46
N LYS A 149 10.29 16.94 -3.22
CA LYS A 149 10.91 17.60 -2.07
C LYS A 149 12.34 17.10 -1.83
N GLN A 150 12.59 15.80 -1.93
CA GLN A 150 13.93 15.22 -1.75
C GLN A 150 14.86 15.56 -2.92
N LEU A 151 14.34 15.68 -4.13
CA LEU A 151 15.07 16.11 -5.32
C LEU A 151 15.40 17.63 -5.30
N GLY A 152 14.78 18.41 -4.40
CA GLY A 152 14.94 19.85 -4.32
C GLY A 152 14.21 20.61 -5.43
N GLU A 153 13.18 20.04 -6.00
CA GLU A 153 12.35 20.67 -7.04
C GLU A 153 11.40 21.70 -6.43
N ASP A 154 11.26 22.85 -7.06
CA ASP A 154 10.51 23.99 -6.49
C ASP A 154 8.99 23.76 -6.41
N ASP A 155 8.43 22.81 -7.19
CA ASP A 155 7.00 22.56 -7.29
C ASP A 155 6.44 21.60 -6.21
N TYR A 156 7.28 21.08 -5.32
CA TYR A 156 6.85 20.10 -4.30
C TYR A 156 5.73 20.64 -3.40
N LEU A 157 5.72 21.95 -3.10
CA LEU A 157 4.66 22.56 -2.29
C LEU A 157 3.30 22.52 -2.99
N GLU A 158 3.25 22.83 -4.28
CA GLU A 158 2.03 22.76 -5.08
C GLU A 158 1.49 21.33 -5.13
N ARG A 159 2.38 20.36 -5.32
CA ARG A 159 2.03 18.92 -5.34
C ARG A 159 1.45 18.44 -4.01
N TYR A 160 2.02 18.86 -2.88
CA TYR A 160 1.44 18.58 -1.56
C TYR A 160 0.05 19.19 -1.40
N MET A 161 -0.16 20.41 -1.90
CA MET A 161 -1.48 21.06 -1.87
C MET A 161 -2.50 20.32 -2.72
N ASP A 162 -2.11 19.75 -3.84
CA ASP A 162 -3.00 18.93 -4.68
C ASP A 162 -3.34 17.60 -3.99
N ALA A 163 -2.37 16.91 -3.41
CA ALA A 163 -2.63 15.74 -2.58
C ALA A 163 -3.62 16.06 -1.45
N LYS A 164 -3.45 17.20 -0.77
CA LYS A 164 -4.34 17.65 0.30
C LYS A 164 -5.76 17.94 -0.18
N LYS A 165 -5.93 18.55 -1.37
CA LYS A 165 -7.26 18.78 -1.96
C LYS A 165 -7.99 17.46 -2.20
N ILE A 166 -7.29 16.46 -2.76
CA ILE A 166 -7.86 15.12 -2.98
C ILE A 166 -8.18 14.43 -1.66
N ALA A 167 -7.28 14.48 -0.66
CA ALA A 167 -7.53 13.92 0.66
C ALA A 167 -8.80 14.50 1.30
N ARG A 168 -9.00 15.82 1.22
CA ARG A 168 -10.23 16.47 1.70
C ARG A 168 -11.47 16.03 0.92
N PHE A 169 -11.37 15.94 -0.40
CA PHE A 169 -12.46 15.47 -1.26
C PHE A 169 -12.87 14.04 -0.90
N ASN A 170 -11.90 13.16 -0.64
CA ASN A 170 -12.12 11.77 -0.23
C ASN A 170 -12.53 11.60 1.25
N GLY A 171 -12.55 12.69 2.04
CA GLY A 171 -12.85 12.64 3.48
C GLY A 171 -11.74 11.96 4.32
N ASN A 172 -10.51 11.94 3.81
CA ASN A 172 -9.37 11.31 4.47
C ASN A 172 -8.64 12.29 5.40
N ASP A 173 -9.20 12.51 6.60
CA ASP A 173 -8.64 13.42 7.60
C ASP A 173 -7.23 13.00 8.08
N TYR A 174 -6.92 11.72 8.03
CA TYR A 174 -5.58 11.23 8.38
C TYR A 174 -4.53 11.72 7.37
N ALA A 175 -4.78 11.54 6.09
CA ALA A 175 -3.88 12.02 5.04
C ALA A 175 -3.75 13.55 5.07
N VAL A 176 -4.83 14.29 5.32
CA VAL A 176 -4.78 15.75 5.50
C VAL A 176 -3.80 16.14 6.61
N LYS A 177 -3.86 15.50 7.77
CA LYS A 177 -2.97 15.78 8.90
C LYS A 177 -1.51 15.46 8.60
N VAL A 178 -1.25 14.33 7.92
CA VAL A 178 0.11 13.95 7.52
C VAL A 178 0.70 15.01 6.61
N ILE A 179 -0.02 15.40 5.55
CA ILE A 179 0.43 16.43 4.60
C ILE A 179 0.67 17.79 5.31
N GLU A 180 -0.23 18.20 6.22
CA GLU A 180 -0.08 19.44 6.98
C GLU A 180 1.17 19.44 7.89
N ASN A 181 1.59 18.28 8.38
CA ASN A 181 2.82 18.19 9.18
C ASN A 181 4.08 18.31 8.30
N ASP A 182 4.06 17.79 7.08
CA ASP A 182 5.19 17.84 6.15
C ASP A 182 5.35 19.21 5.47
N LEU A 183 4.31 20.05 5.54
CA LEU A 183 4.31 21.45 5.07
C LEU A 183 4.84 22.45 6.12
N LYS A 184 5.11 22.03 7.36
CA LYS A 184 5.68 22.86 8.43
C LYS A 184 7.20 22.84 8.40
#